data_fa0f58eb50bfafd32f7a0ea5b0bed346
#
_entry.id   fa0f58eb50bfafd32f7a0ea5b0bed346
#
_cell.length_a   1.000
_cell.length_b   1.000
_cell.length_c   1.000
_cell.angle_alpha   90.00
_cell.angle_beta   90.00
_cell.angle_gamma   90.00
#
_symmetry.space_group_name_H-M   'P 1'
#
loop_
_entity.id
_entity.type
_entity.pdbx_description
1 polymer ?
#
loop_
_entity_poly.entity_id
_entity_poly.type
_entity_poly.pdbx_seq_one_letter_code
_entity_poly.pdbx_strand_id
1 'polypeptide(L)'
;MSLAGIIYTVEAYEVWGELLEKEGKKMYPEILNRFIAGKNFTQNEYKNAWSSINRIRADWMNFTQEFDAVILPTSPILPPNKTKLLSDSSYYKRANLLALRNTRIGNMLGLCSITLPTSQPSCGFMIMGAPFSELKLLNIASKIEKDII
;
A
#
# COMPACT_ATOMS: atom_id res chain seq x y z
N MET A 1 10.12 8.17 10.09
CA MET A 1 9.61 7.17 9.14
C MET A 1 8.10 7.08 9.28
N SER A 2 7.32 6.70 8.25
CA SER A 2 5.87 6.56 8.39
C SER A 2 5.50 5.31 9.19
N LEU A 3 4.33 5.29 9.85
CA LEU A 3 3.86 4.11 10.60
C LEU A 3 3.89 2.83 9.76
N ALA A 4 3.39 2.90 8.53
CA ALA A 4 3.44 1.80 7.57
C ALA A 4 4.87 1.34 7.27
N GLY A 5 5.82 2.27 7.21
CA GLY A 5 7.23 1.95 6.98
C GLY A 5 7.82 1.13 8.13
N ILE A 6 7.50 1.46 9.38
CA ILE A 6 7.95 0.70 10.54
C ILE A 6 7.37 -0.71 10.51
N ILE A 7 6.04 -0.82 10.39
CA ILE A 7 5.33 -2.11 10.42
C ILE A 7 5.85 -3.04 9.33
N TYR A 8 5.82 -2.61 8.06
CA TYR A 8 6.22 -3.47 6.94
C TYR A 8 7.68 -3.92 7.02
N THR A 9 8.60 -3.03 7.45
CA THR A 9 10.01 -3.41 7.49
C THR A 9 10.32 -4.34 8.65
N VAL A 10 9.70 -4.14 9.81
CA VAL A 10 9.86 -5.05 10.97
C VAL A 10 9.32 -6.43 10.62
N GLU A 11 8.08 -6.54 10.16
CA GLU A 11 7.46 -7.82 9.80
C GLU A 11 8.23 -8.53 8.67
N ALA A 12 8.67 -7.80 7.66
CA ALA A 12 9.47 -8.37 6.58
C ALA A 12 10.82 -8.90 7.09
N TYR A 13 11.46 -8.22 8.02
CA TYR A 13 12.72 -8.68 8.60
C TYR A 13 12.51 -9.85 9.55
N GLU A 14 11.45 -9.87 10.35
CA GLU A 14 11.11 -11.00 11.22
C GLU A 14 10.91 -12.30 10.43
N VAL A 15 10.25 -12.22 9.27
CA VAL A 15 9.97 -13.40 8.42
C VAL A 15 11.18 -13.81 7.58
N TRP A 16 11.91 -12.86 7.02
CA TRP A 16 12.91 -13.12 5.97
C TRP A 16 14.33 -12.79 6.36
N GLY A 17 14.59 -12.20 7.55
CA GLY A 17 15.89 -11.64 7.96
C GLY A 17 17.05 -12.62 7.81
N GLU A 18 16.91 -13.85 8.32
CA GLU A 18 17.97 -14.86 8.21
C GLU A 18 18.28 -15.25 6.76
N LEU A 19 17.26 -15.39 5.93
CA LEU A 19 17.45 -15.70 4.51
C LEU A 19 18.11 -14.53 3.77
N LEU A 20 17.72 -13.31 4.09
CA LEU A 20 18.26 -12.10 3.46
C LEU A 20 19.73 -11.85 3.85
N GLU A 21 20.13 -12.20 5.06
CA GLU A 21 21.53 -12.11 5.47
C GLU A 21 22.40 -13.14 4.75
N LYS A 22 21.87 -14.32 4.45
CA LYS A 22 22.59 -15.39 3.71
C LYS A 22 22.58 -15.18 2.19
N GLU A 23 21.43 -14.84 1.62
CA GLU A 23 21.17 -14.87 0.16
C GLU A 23 20.75 -13.52 -0.43
N GLY A 24 20.76 -12.46 0.36
CA GLY A 24 20.23 -11.14 -0.03
C GLY A 24 20.87 -10.55 -1.29
N LYS A 25 22.07 -10.98 -1.68
CA LYS A 25 22.74 -10.55 -2.92
C LYS A 25 21.92 -10.86 -4.18
N LYS A 26 20.96 -11.78 -4.11
CA LYS A 26 20.05 -12.14 -5.23
C LYS A 26 18.88 -11.15 -5.35
N MET A 27 18.64 -10.33 -4.34
CA MET A 27 17.54 -9.36 -4.31
C MET A 27 18.01 -8.00 -4.86
N TYR A 28 17.08 -7.28 -5.49
CA TYR A 28 17.35 -5.90 -5.91
C TYR A 28 17.75 -5.03 -4.70
N PRO A 29 18.87 -4.30 -4.77
CA PRO A 29 19.47 -3.66 -3.59
C PRO A 29 18.54 -2.72 -2.82
N GLU A 30 17.71 -1.94 -3.54
CA GLU A 30 16.76 -1.01 -2.91
C GLU A 30 15.66 -1.72 -2.11
N ILE A 31 15.29 -2.93 -2.53
CA ILE A 31 14.32 -3.77 -1.81
C ILE A 31 15.00 -4.43 -0.63
N LEU A 32 16.20 -5.01 -0.82
CA LEU A 32 16.99 -5.62 0.25
C LEU A 32 17.21 -4.64 1.40
N ASN A 33 17.69 -3.43 1.10
CA ASN A 33 17.94 -2.40 2.10
C ASN A 33 16.68 -2.05 2.91
N ARG A 34 15.51 -2.06 2.26
CA ARG A 34 14.23 -1.80 2.91
C ARG A 34 13.86 -2.91 3.90
N PHE A 35 14.04 -4.17 3.52
CA PHE A 35 13.76 -5.31 4.40
C PHE A 35 14.71 -5.33 5.60
N ILE A 36 16.01 -5.19 5.35
CA ILE A 36 17.03 -5.18 6.41
C ILE A 36 16.84 -4.02 7.39
N ALA A 37 16.29 -2.89 6.94
CA ALA A 37 16.02 -1.74 7.82
C ALA A 37 15.08 -2.09 8.99
N GLY A 38 14.31 -3.17 8.89
CA GLY A 38 13.42 -3.64 9.96
C GLY A 38 14.13 -3.95 11.27
N LYS A 39 15.38 -4.45 11.21
CA LYS A 39 16.18 -4.75 12.40
C LYS A 39 16.56 -3.53 13.25
N ASN A 40 16.43 -2.32 12.70
CA ASN A 40 16.80 -1.09 13.39
C ASN A 40 15.68 -0.54 14.28
N PHE A 41 14.48 -1.15 14.27
CA PHE A 41 13.36 -0.73 15.09
C PHE A 41 13.23 -1.57 16.35
N THR A 42 12.92 -0.91 17.45
CA THR A 42 12.63 -1.55 18.72
C THR A 42 11.21 -2.14 18.71
N GLN A 43 10.99 -3.15 19.54
CA GLN A 43 9.64 -3.70 19.78
C GLN A 43 8.64 -2.65 20.27
N ASN A 44 9.12 -1.64 21.00
CA ASN A 44 8.25 -0.56 21.48
C ASN A 44 7.80 0.36 20.33
N GLU A 45 8.68 0.72 19.40
CA GLU A 45 8.34 1.48 18.20
C GLU A 45 7.33 0.73 17.33
N TYR A 46 7.50 -0.57 17.15
CA TYR A 46 6.58 -1.43 16.42
C TYR A 46 5.19 -1.49 17.08
N LYS A 47 5.13 -1.72 18.40
CA LYS A 47 3.86 -1.72 19.15
C LYS A 47 3.14 -0.37 19.08
N ASN A 48 3.88 0.73 19.22
CA ASN A 48 3.33 2.08 19.13
C ASN A 48 2.81 2.40 17.73
N ALA A 49 3.48 1.92 16.68
CA ALA A 49 3.02 2.04 15.30
C ALA A 49 1.69 1.29 15.11
N TRP A 50 1.57 0.05 15.59
CA TRP A 50 0.31 -0.70 15.53
C TRP A 50 -0.81 -0.06 16.34
N SER A 51 -0.53 0.42 17.55
CA SER A 51 -1.53 1.13 18.36
C SER A 51 -2.07 2.37 17.62
N SER A 52 -1.19 3.10 16.95
CA SER A 52 -1.57 4.26 16.15
C SER A 52 -2.42 3.87 14.94
N ILE A 53 -2.06 2.80 14.21
CA ILE A 53 -2.85 2.29 13.09
C ILE A 53 -4.23 1.82 13.53
N ASN A 54 -4.33 1.12 14.65
CA ASN A 54 -5.61 0.65 15.17
C ASN A 54 -6.56 1.81 15.54
N ARG A 55 -6.01 2.90 16.08
CA ARG A 55 -6.79 4.12 16.30
C ARG A 55 -7.28 4.71 14.98
N ILE A 56 -6.40 4.83 13.97
CA ILE A 56 -6.77 5.35 12.64
C ILE A 56 -7.81 4.44 11.97
N ARG A 57 -7.74 3.11 12.15
CA ARG A 57 -8.77 2.18 11.67
C ARG A 57 -10.14 2.47 12.28
N ALA A 58 -10.19 2.68 13.59
CA ALA A 58 -11.45 3.03 14.27
C ALA A 58 -12.01 4.38 13.78
N ASP A 59 -11.16 5.40 13.67
CA ASP A 59 -11.54 6.71 13.16
C ASP A 59 -12.06 6.62 11.72
N TRP A 60 -11.37 5.85 10.85
CA TRP A 60 -11.79 5.62 9.47
C TRP A 60 -13.17 4.96 9.39
N MET A 61 -13.39 3.89 10.17
CA MET A 61 -14.68 3.18 10.19
C MET A 61 -15.81 4.09 10.65
N ASN A 62 -15.59 4.90 11.68
CA ASN A 62 -16.57 5.87 12.15
C ASN A 62 -16.87 6.94 11.09
N PHE A 63 -15.84 7.45 10.41
CA PHE A 63 -16.00 8.48 9.40
C PHE A 63 -16.72 7.97 8.14
N THR A 64 -16.52 6.71 7.79
CA THR A 64 -17.05 6.14 6.54
C THR A 64 -18.32 5.31 6.71
N GLN A 65 -18.87 5.18 7.92
CA GLN A 65 -20.00 4.29 8.23
C GLN A 65 -21.26 4.54 7.40
N GLU A 66 -21.50 5.80 6.97
CA GLU A 66 -22.67 6.18 6.17
C GLU A 66 -22.45 6.08 4.66
N PHE A 67 -21.24 5.70 4.23
CA PHE A 67 -20.90 5.55 2.82
C PHE A 67 -20.82 4.07 2.42
N ASP A 68 -21.23 3.77 1.20
CA ASP A 68 -21.10 2.42 0.66
C ASP A 68 -19.67 2.05 0.33
N ALA A 69 -18.87 3.03 -0.10
CA ALA A 69 -17.46 2.88 -0.42
C ALA A 69 -16.77 4.25 -0.52
N VAL A 70 -15.44 4.23 -0.49
CA VAL A 70 -14.59 5.39 -0.75
C VAL A 70 -13.87 5.20 -2.08
N ILE A 71 -13.88 6.22 -2.92
CA ILE A 71 -13.28 6.19 -4.27
C ILE A 71 -12.04 7.09 -4.30
N LEU A 72 -10.97 6.60 -4.90
CA LEU A 72 -9.74 7.37 -5.14
C LEU A 72 -8.98 6.83 -6.35
N PRO A 73 -8.09 7.62 -6.97
CA PRO A 73 -7.20 7.09 -8.00
C PRO A 73 -6.39 5.91 -7.47
N THR A 74 -6.27 4.82 -8.24
CA THR A 74 -5.50 3.64 -7.83
C THR A 74 -4.05 4.01 -7.55
N SER A 75 -3.44 4.78 -8.43
CA SER A 75 -2.12 5.37 -8.23
C SER A 75 -2.22 6.90 -8.34
N PRO A 76 -1.56 7.66 -7.46
CA PRO A 76 -1.56 9.12 -7.54
C PRO A 76 -0.61 9.68 -8.59
N ILE A 77 0.09 8.84 -9.32
CA ILE A 77 1.01 9.21 -10.41
C ILE A 77 0.79 8.32 -11.63
N LEU A 78 1.05 8.87 -12.80
CA LEU A 78 1.19 8.10 -14.03
C LEU A 78 2.46 7.23 -14.00
N PRO A 79 2.59 6.22 -14.89
CA PRO A 79 3.77 5.39 -14.94
C PRO A 79 5.07 6.22 -14.99
N PRO A 80 6.02 5.98 -14.09
CA PRO A 80 7.24 6.76 -14.02
C PRO A 80 8.18 6.44 -15.20
N ASN A 81 9.11 7.37 -15.49
CA ASN A 81 10.08 7.20 -16.57
C ASN A 81 11.04 6.04 -16.26
N LYS A 82 11.05 5.00 -17.10
CA LYS A 82 11.87 3.79 -16.94
C LYS A 82 13.37 4.09 -16.85
N THR A 83 13.89 4.94 -17.71
CA THR A 83 15.32 5.27 -17.71
C THR A 83 15.73 5.93 -16.40
N LYS A 84 14.95 6.88 -15.92
CA LYS A 84 15.20 7.53 -14.62
C LYS A 84 15.10 6.58 -13.45
N LEU A 85 14.18 5.60 -13.49
CA LEU A 85 14.08 4.58 -12.43
C LEU A 85 15.35 3.75 -12.31
N LEU A 86 16.02 3.49 -13.44
CA LEU A 86 17.24 2.67 -13.49
C LEU A 86 18.51 3.45 -13.16
N SER A 87 18.53 4.76 -13.38
CA SER A 87 19.72 5.61 -13.24
C SER A 87 19.74 6.52 -12.01
N ASP A 88 18.59 6.75 -11.37
CA ASP A 88 18.44 7.67 -10.22
C ASP A 88 17.71 6.98 -9.06
N SER A 89 18.49 6.53 -8.07
CA SER A 89 17.97 5.89 -6.85
C SER A 89 17.01 6.80 -6.06
N SER A 90 17.24 8.11 -6.05
CA SER A 90 16.35 9.07 -5.38
C SER A 90 15.01 9.17 -6.10
N TYR A 91 15.04 9.23 -7.43
CA TYR A 91 13.82 9.20 -8.24
C TYR A 91 13.07 7.88 -8.05
N TYR A 92 13.77 6.74 -8.08
CA TYR A 92 13.18 5.43 -7.80
C TYR A 92 12.44 5.40 -6.46
N LYS A 93 13.09 5.84 -5.39
CA LYS A 93 12.50 5.85 -4.04
C LYS A 93 11.23 6.71 -3.98
N ARG A 94 11.27 7.92 -4.54
CA ARG A 94 10.10 8.83 -4.58
C ARG A 94 8.96 8.26 -5.42
N ALA A 95 9.25 7.80 -6.63
CA ALA A 95 8.24 7.24 -7.54
C ALA A 95 7.58 5.99 -6.94
N ASN A 96 8.37 5.07 -6.36
CA ASN A 96 7.86 3.88 -5.70
C ASN A 96 6.95 4.20 -4.51
N LEU A 97 7.36 5.13 -3.64
CA LEU A 97 6.54 5.54 -2.50
C LEU A 97 5.23 6.20 -2.93
N LEU A 98 5.27 7.01 -3.99
CA LEU A 98 4.08 7.66 -4.54
C LEU A 98 3.16 6.64 -5.23
N ALA A 99 3.67 5.80 -6.10
CA ALA A 99 2.86 4.82 -6.82
C ALA A 99 2.04 3.92 -5.87
N LEU A 100 2.60 3.56 -4.73
CA LEU A 100 1.97 2.70 -3.73
C LEU A 100 1.21 3.46 -2.63
N ARG A 101 1.13 4.80 -2.70
CA ARG A 101 0.57 5.60 -1.60
C ARG A 101 -0.88 5.24 -1.31
N ASN A 102 -1.71 5.18 -2.34
CA ASN A 102 -3.15 4.98 -2.19
C ASN A 102 -3.49 3.52 -1.82
N THR A 103 -2.89 2.54 -2.49
CA THR A 103 -3.08 1.11 -2.16
C THR A 103 -2.61 0.78 -0.75
N ARG A 104 -1.61 1.49 -0.24
CA ARG A 104 -1.13 1.34 1.14
C ARG A 104 -2.20 1.74 2.17
N ILE A 105 -3.09 2.68 1.85
CA ILE A 105 -4.22 3.01 2.73
C ILE A 105 -5.07 1.76 2.96
N GLY A 106 -5.50 1.10 1.88
CA GLY A 106 -6.27 -0.14 1.96
C GLY A 106 -5.58 -1.21 2.81
N ASN A 107 -4.29 -1.48 2.53
CA ASN A 107 -3.52 -2.47 3.26
C ASN A 107 -3.40 -2.16 4.76
N MET A 108 -3.05 -0.92 5.11
CA MET A 108 -2.86 -0.55 6.53
C MET A 108 -4.16 -0.50 7.31
N LEU A 109 -5.24 -0.11 6.65
CA LEU A 109 -6.56 -0.06 7.28
C LEU A 109 -7.31 -1.39 7.23
N GLY A 110 -6.79 -2.40 6.53
CA GLY A 110 -7.41 -3.72 6.41
C GLY A 110 -8.70 -3.69 5.57
N LEU A 111 -8.78 -2.79 4.59
CA LEU A 111 -9.96 -2.60 3.76
C LEU A 111 -10.00 -3.57 2.58
N CYS A 112 -11.19 -3.92 2.12
CA CYS A 112 -11.40 -4.51 0.81
C CYS A 112 -11.18 -3.44 -0.25
N SER A 113 -10.55 -3.77 -1.38
CA SER A 113 -10.33 -2.80 -2.45
C SER A 113 -10.39 -3.48 -3.82
N ILE A 114 -10.99 -2.80 -4.79
CA ILE A 114 -11.02 -3.20 -6.18
C ILE A 114 -10.66 -2.01 -7.07
N THR A 115 -9.89 -2.24 -8.11
CA THR A 115 -9.56 -1.22 -9.12
C THR A 115 -10.30 -1.49 -10.39
N LEU A 116 -10.95 -0.47 -10.92
CA LEU A 116 -11.56 -0.47 -12.24
C LEU A 116 -10.72 0.37 -13.20
N PRO A 117 -10.57 -0.06 -14.47
CA PRO A 117 -9.93 0.75 -15.50
C PRO A 117 -10.82 1.96 -15.85
N THR A 118 -10.22 2.94 -16.51
CA THR A 118 -10.93 4.06 -17.11
C THR A 118 -10.65 4.10 -18.62
N SER A 119 -11.35 4.93 -19.36
CA SER A 119 -11.04 5.18 -20.77
C SER A 119 -9.67 5.82 -21.01
N GLN A 120 -9.02 6.35 -19.95
CA GLN A 120 -7.70 6.93 -20.05
C GLN A 120 -6.60 5.88 -19.81
N PRO A 121 -5.64 5.71 -20.74
CA PRO A 121 -4.54 4.77 -20.56
C PRO A 121 -3.77 4.98 -19.25
N SER A 122 -3.42 3.89 -18.59
CA SER A 122 -2.69 3.89 -17.32
C SER A 122 -3.40 4.60 -16.16
N CYS A 123 -4.67 4.90 -16.29
CA CYS A 123 -5.51 5.47 -15.24
C CYS A 123 -6.54 4.43 -14.77
N GLY A 124 -6.65 4.27 -13.48
CA GLY A 124 -7.67 3.47 -12.84
C GLY A 124 -8.16 4.15 -11.57
N PHE A 125 -9.39 3.88 -11.19
CA PHE A 125 -9.86 4.29 -9.89
C PHE A 125 -10.12 3.08 -9.00
N MET A 126 -9.83 3.25 -7.75
CA MET A 126 -9.97 2.23 -6.74
C MET A 126 -11.18 2.53 -5.86
N ILE A 127 -11.97 1.50 -5.63
CA ILE A 127 -13.11 1.52 -4.72
C ILE A 127 -12.67 0.75 -3.47
N MET A 128 -12.78 1.38 -2.30
CA MET A 128 -12.45 0.80 -1.00
C MET A 128 -13.73 0.62 -0.18
N GLY A 129 -13.91 -0.57 0.37
CA GLY A 129 -14.99 -0.92 1.29
C GLY A 129 -14.47 -1.34 2.66
N ALA A 130 -15.37 -1.51 3.60
CA ALA A 130 -15.06 -2.01 4.93
C ALA A 130 -14.36 -3.39 4.89
N PRO A 131 -13.64 -3.79 5.94
CA PRO A 131 -13.14 -5.16 6.06
C PRO A 131 -14.25 -6.20 5.87
N PHE A 132 -13.94 -7.30 5.17
CA PHE A 132 -14.87 -8.42 4.90
C PHE A 132 -16.13 -8.04 4.10
N SER A 133 -16.07 -6.96 3.30
CA SER A 133 -17.18 -6.50 2.46
C SER A 133 -16.98 -6.83 0.97
N GLU A 134 -16.25 -7.89 0.64
CA GLU A 134 -15.86 -8.26 -0.72
C GLU A 134 -17.05 -8.37 -1.67
N LEU A 135 -18.12 -9.07 -1.28
CA LEU A 135 -19.31 -9.25 -2.11
C LEU A 135 -20.03 -7.92 -2.37
N LYS A 136 -20.14 -7.06 -1.35
CA LYS A 136 -20.73 -5.72 -1.53
C LYS A 136 -19.91 -4.92 -2.53
N LEU A 137 -18.59 -4.95 -2.38
CA LEU A 137 -17.67 -4.19 -3.22
C LEU A 137 -17.69 -4.67 -4.67
N LEU A 138 -17.71 -5.99 -4.91
CA LEU A 138 -17.84 -6.59 -6.23
C LEU A 138 -19.17 -6.18 -6.91
N ASN A 139 -20.27 -6.16 -6.17
CA ASN A 139 -21.57 -5.73 -6.70
C ASN A 139 -21.57 -4.24 -7.10
N ILE A 140 -20.94 -3.38 -6.28
CA ILE A 140 -20.77 -1.96 -6.59
C ILE A 140 -19.91 -1.81 -7.86
N ALA A 141 -18.76 -2.45 -7.89
CA ALA A 141 -17.81 -2.40 -8.99
C ALA A 141 -18.44 -2.87 -10.31
N SER A 142 -19.15 -3.99 -10.30
CA SER A 142 -19.84 -4.53 -11.50
C SER A 142 -20.93 -3.60 -12.08
N LYS A 143 -21.58 -2.80 -11.24
CA LYS A 143 -22.54 -1.79 -11.71
C LYS A 143 -21.80 -0.61 -12.36
N ILE A 144 -20.78 -0.11 -11.70
CA ILE A 144 -19.98 1.03 -12.17
C ILE A 144 -19.24 0.69 -13.47
N GLU A 145 -18.68 -0.53 -13.57
CA GLU A 145 -17.91 -0.96 -14.75
C GLU A 145 -18.72 -0.87 -16.05
N LYS A 146 -20.02 -1.17 -16.00
CA LYS A 146 -20.92 -1.09 -17.16
C LYS A 146 -21.10 0.33 -17.69
N ASP A 147 -20.89 1.32 -16.85
CA ASP A 147 -21.10 2.74 -17.20
C ASP A 147 -19.80 3.44 -17.62
N ILE A 148 -18.63 2.81 -17.41
CA ILE A 148 -17.30 3.43 -17.66
C ILE A 148 -16.55 2.80 -18.84
N ILE A 149 -16.92 1.61 -19.24
CA ILE A 149 -16.34 0.87 -20.38
C ILE A 149 -17.36 0.82 -21.52
#